data_c05af9a74f6c9be81fe8e0ecf46f3453
#
_entry.id   c05af9a74f6c9be81fe8e0ecf46f3453
#
_cell.length_a   1.000
_cell.length_b   1.000
_cell.length_c   1.000
_cell.angle_alpha   90.00
_cell.angle_beta   90.00
_cell.angle_gamma   90.00
#
_symmetry.space_group_name_H-M   'P 1'
#
loop_
_entity.id
_entity.type
_entity.pdbx_description
1 polymer ?
#
loop_
_entity_poly.entity_id
_entity_poly.type
_entity_poly.pdbx_seq_one_letter_code
_entity_poly.pdbx_strand_id
1 'polypeptide(L)'
;MSQSSIEAILAKRGDILPSPPAAVGFYVPVLRTGNLVMTSGQLPMLGKELVFTGKVGSEVTRDDGYNAAKICCLNALAQIKHCLGSLDEVRRVIRVEGFVQSAAGFHDQAHVLNGASELLVDLYGEAGKHTRFAVGANELPLNAAVEVAIWVEV
;
A
#
# COMPACT_ATOMS: atom_id res chain seq x y z
N MET A 1 -22.61 -19.91 -4.72
CA MET A 1 -21.25 -19.87 -5.26
C MET A 1 -20.33 -19.36 -4.16
N SER A 2 -19.28 -20.07 -3.83
CA SER A 2 -18.29 -19.55 -2.86
C SER A 2 -17.61 -18.34 -3.47
N GLN A 3 -17.55 -17.25 -2.74
CA GLN A 3 -16.79 -16.06 -3.12
C GLN A 3 -15.32 -16.46 -3.21
N SER A 4 -14.64 -16.10 -4.30
CA SER A 4 -13.20 -16.35 -4.42
C SER A 4 -12.47 -15.62 -3.30
N SER A 5 -11.48 -16.27 -2.67
CA SER A 5 -10.66 -15.61 -1.65
C SER A 5 -9.90 -14.41 -2.23
N ILE A 6 -9.57 -13.45 -1.39
CA ILE A 6 -8.80 -12.27 -1.82
C ILE A 6 -7.45 -12.68 -2.41
N GLU A 7 -6.80 -13.68 -1.82
CA GLU A 7 -5.55 -14.23 -2.36
C GLU A 7 -5.74 -14.87 -3.75
N ALA A 8 -6.87 -15.52 -3.99
CA ALA A 8 -7.19 -16.09 -5.30
C ALA A 8 -7.44 -14.98 -6.34
N ILE A 9 -8.06 -13.87 -5.95
CA ILE A 9 -8.25 -12.71 -6.81
C ILE A 9 -6.89 -12.09 -7.17
N LEU A 10 -6.00 -11.90 -6.19
CA LEU A 10 -4.64 -11.41 -6.42
C LEU A 10 -3.88 -12.30 -7.41
N ALA A 11 -3.90 -13.61 -7.19
CA ALA A 11 -3.22 -14.57 -8.06
C ALA A 11 -3.75 -14.51 -9.50
N LYS A 12 -5.08 -14.43 -9.68
CA LYS A 12 -5.72 -14.31 -11.00
C LYS A 12 -5.35 -13.00 -11.72
N ARG A 13 -5.09 -11.93 -10.97
CA ARG A 13 -4.62 -10.65 -11.51
C ARG A 13 -3.13 -10.69 -11.88
N GLY A 14 -2.38 -11.70 -11.45
CA GLY A 14 -0.93 -11.75 -11.54
C GLY A 14 -0.23 -10.90 -10.49
N ASP A 15 -0.96 -10.43 -9.48
CA ASP A 15 -0.40 -9.68 -8.36
C ASP A 15 0.09 -10.65 -7.29
N ILE A 16 1.39 -10.62 -7.02
CA ILE A 16 2.02 -11.51 -6.03
C ILE A 16 2.08 -10.79 -4.69
N LEU A 17 1.48 -11.41 -3.66
CA LEU A 17 1.60 -10.91 -2.30
C LEU A 17 3.02 -11.23 -1.79
N PRO A 18 3.82 -10.22 -1.45
CA PRO A 18 5.20 -10.47 -1.00
C PRO A 18 5.24 -11.08 0.40
N SER A 19 6.40 -11.61 0.79
CA SER A 19 6.68 -11.83 2.21
C SER A 19 6.67 -10.48 2.93
N PRO A 20 6.04 -10.37 4.12
CA PRO A 20 5.92 -9.10 4.79
C PRO A 20 7.31 -8.55 5.17
N PRO A 21 7.65 -7.31 4.77
CA PRO A 21 8.92 -6.70 5.13
C PRO A 21 9.06 -6.55 6.65
N ALA A 22 10.28 -6.76 7.15
CA ALA A 22 10.58 -6.53 8.56
C ALA A 22 10.57 -5.02 8.87
N ALA A 23 10.18 -4.66 10.10
CA ALA A 23 10.30 -3.30 10.59
C ALA A 23 11.78 -2.88 10.71
N VAL A 24 12.06 -1.64 10.33
CA VAL A 24 13.36 -1.01 10.47
C VAL A 24 13.29 0.00 11.61
N GLY A 25 13.61 -0.43 12.84
CA GLY A 25 13.58 0.44 14.02
C GLY A 25 12.76 -0.11 15.18
N PHE A 26 12.48 0.74 16.16
CA PHE A 26 11.75 0.40 17.39
C PHE A 26 10.24 0.58 17.20
N TYR A 27 9.63 -0.18 16.30
CA TYR A 27 8.19 -0.19 16.04
C TYR A 27 7.76 -1.53 15.46
N VAL A 28 6.46 -1.74 15.35
CA VAL A 28 5.89 -2.93 14.72
C VAL A 28 5.34 -2.59 13.34
N PRO A 29 5.43 -3.47 12.34
CA PRO A 29 4.96 -3.18 10.98
C PRO A 29 3.44 -3.22 10.87
N VAL A 30 2.76 -3.89 11.79
CA VAL A 30 1.30 -4.03 11.83
C VAL A 30 0.84 -4.16 13.27
N LEU A 31 -0.30 -3.57 13.59
CA LEU A 31 -0.90 -3.62 14.92
C LEU A 31 -2.39 -3.87 14.81
N ARG A 32 -2.91 -4.78 15.64
CA ARG A 32 -4.35 -4.98 15.82
C ARG A 32 -4.79 -4.43 17.18
N THR A 33 -5.88 -3.68 17.19
CA THR A 33 -6.57 -3.26 18.41
C THR A 33 -8.08 -3.41 18.22
N GLY A 34 -8.69 -4.31 18.99
CA GLY A 34 -10.10 -4.67 18.79
C GLY A 34 -10.34 -5.23 17.37
N ASN A 35 -11.21 -4.56 16.63
CA ASN A 35 -11.53 -4.89 15.24
C ASN A 35 -10.82 -4.00 14.22
N LEU A 36 -9.80 -3.23 14.64
CA LEU A 36 -8.98 -2.42 13.76
C LEU A 36 -7.60 -3.05 13.59
N VAL A 37 -7.13 -3.08 12.35
CA VAL A 37 -5.75 -3.44 12.00
C VAL A 37 -5.16 -2.31 11.20
N MET A 38 -3.97 -1.87 11.59
CA MET A 38 -3.27 -0.77 10.92
C MET A 38 -1.82 -1.14 10.66
N THR A 39 -1.31 -0.73 9.51
CA THR A 39 0.10 -0.93 9.17
C THR A 39 0.92 0.32 9.46
N SER A 40 2.20 0.13 9.73
CA SER A 40 3.19 1.20 9.55
C SER A 40 3.32 1.53 8.05
N GLY A 41 3.95 2.65 7.73
CA GLY A 41 4.24 3.02 6.34
C GLY A 41 5.06 1.95 5.64
N GLN A 42 4.61 1.55 4.46
CA GLN A 42 5.27 0.57 3.61
C GLN A 42 5.90 1.26 2.41
N LEU A 43 7.12 0.88 2.11
CA LEU A 43 7.87 1.35 0.95
C LEU A 43 7.67 0.38 -0.24
N PRO A 44 8.03 0.78 -1.47
CA PRO A 44 7.89 -0.09 -2.64
C PRO A 44 9.00 -1.14 -2.70
N MET A 45 8.94 -2.12 -1.80
CA MET A 45 9.91 -3.22 -1.69
C MET A 45 9.47 -4.41 -2.53
N LEU A 46 10.39 -4.95 -3.31
CA LEU A 46 10.29 -6.27 -3.93
C LEU A 46 11.35 -7.18 -3.30
N GLY A 47 10.92 -8.03 -2.37
CA GLY A 47 11.84 -8.77 -1.54
C GLY A 47 12.67 -7.83 -0.66
N LYS A 48 13.99 -7.83 -0.87
CA LYS A 48 14.92 -6.95 -0.14
C LYS A 48 15.31 -5.69 -0.94
N GLU A 49 14.81 -5.56 -2.15
CA GLU A 49 15.16 -4.46 -3.04
C GLU A 49 14.09 -3.37 -2.99
N LEU A 50 14.54 -2.13 -2.77
CA LEU A 50 13.69 -0.96 -2.92
C LEU A 50 13.66 -0.56 -4.40
N VAL A 51 12.48 -0.60 -5.00
CA VAL A 51 12.27 -0.19 -6.38
C VAL A 51 11.62 1.19 -6.44
N PHE A 52 11.81 1.91 -7.55
CA PHE A 52 11.33 3.29 -7.72
C PHE A 52 11.85 4.25 -6.65
N THR A 53 13.13 4.58 -6.75
CA THR A 53 13.79 5.58 -5.91
C THR A 53 13.88 6.92 -6.63
N GLY A 54 13.77 8.01 -5.88
CA GLY A 54 13.80 9.36 -6.40
C GLY A 54 12.48 10.10 -6.28
N LYS A 55 12.43 11.31 -6.81
CA LYS A 55 11.24 12.17 -6.76
C LYS A 55 10.34 11.93 -7.96
N VAL A 56 9.06 11.72 -7.67
CA VAL A 56 8.03 11.64 -8.72
C VAL A 56 7.88 13.01 -9.37
N GLY A 57 7.92 13.01 -10.69
CA GLY A 57 7.99 14.25 -11.49
C GLY A 57 9.40 14.68 -11.88
N SER A 58 10.43 13.94 -11.44
CA SER A 58 11.83 14.09 -11.83
C SER A 58 12.41 12.74 -12.20
N GLU A 59 13.11 12.05 -11.28
CA GLU A 59 13.74 10.75 -11.56
C GLU A 59 12.71 9.63 -11.78
N VAL A 60 11.53 9.75 -11.16
CA VAL A 60 10.44 8.79 -11.24
C VAL A 60 9.28 9.43 -12.00
N THR A 61 8.74 8.73 -13.00
CA THR A 61 7.58 9.21 -13.73
C THR A 61 6.32 9.10 -12.86
N ARG A 62 5.26 9.83 -13.23
CA ARG A 62 3.95 9.73 -12.58
C ARG A 62 3.41 8.29 -12.57
N ASP A 63 3.55 7.59 -13.70
CA ASP A 63 3.05 6.23 -13.86
C ASP A 63 3.90 5.21 -13.10
N ASP A 64 5.21 5.42 -13.01
CA ASP A 64 6.07 4.62 -12.12
C ASP A 64 5.74 4.88 -10.64
N GLY A 65 5.37 6.11 -10.30
CA GLY A 65 4.84 6.44 -8.98
C GLY A 65 3.55 5.67 -8.66
N TYR A 66 2.63 5.56 -9.61
CA TYR A 66 1.43 4.73 -9.50
C TYR A 66 1.79 3.25 -9.23
N ASN A 67 2.74 2.70 -9.97
CA ASN A 67 3.22 1.33 -9.76
C ASN A 67 3.91 1.17 -8.40
N ALA A 68 4.66 2.16 -7.96
CA ALA A 68 5.27 2.18 -6.63
C ALA A 68 4.21 2.14 -5.53
N ALA A 69 3.14 2.94 -5.65
CA ALA A 69 2.03 2.94 -4.69
C ALA A 69 1.32 1.57 -4.63
N LYS A 70 1.14 0.91 -5.76
CA LYS A 70 0.60 -0.45 -5.83
C LYS A 70 1.49 -1.45 -5.08
N ILE A 71 2.80 -1.38 -5.27
CA ILE A 71 3.76 -2.25 -4.55
C ILE A 71 3.72 -1.98 -3.05
N CYS A 72 3.68 -0.71 -2.63
CA CYS A 72 3.51 -0.35 -1.22
C CYS A 72 2.24 -0.96 -0.64
N CYS A 73 1.14 -0.92 -1.38
CA CYS A 73 -0.14 -1.51 -0.97
C CYS A 73 -0.06 -3.03 -0.83
N LEU A 74 0.61 -3.72 -1.75
CA LEU A 74 0.84 -5.17 -1.65
C LEU A 74 1.68 -5.51 -0.41
N ASN A 75 2.69 -4.72 -0.07
CA ASN A 75 3.46 -4.89 1.16
C ASN A 75 2.59 -4.67 2.40
N ALA A 76 1.70 -3.67 2.39
CA ALA A 76 0.76 -3.44 3.49
C ALA A 76 -0.24 -4.59 3.64
N LEU A 77 -0.78 -5.10 2.55
CA LEU A 77 -1.65 -6.29 2.56
C LEU A 77 -0.92 -7.53 3.07
N ALA A 78 0.36 -7.71 2.74
CA ALA A 78 1.19 -8.78 3.29
C ALA A 78 1.33 -8.68 4.82
N GLN A 79 1.50 -7.48 5.36
CA GLN A 79 1.51 -7.25 6.81
C GLN A 79 0.16 -7.59 7.46
N ILE A 80 -0.94 -7.17 6.83
CA ILE A 80 -2.30 -7.47 7.31
C ILE A 80 -2.55 -8.99 7.30
N LYS A 81 -2.19 -9.67 6.21
CA LYS A 81 -2.30 -11.13 6.13
C LYS A 81 -1.46 -11.83 7.20
N HIS A 82 -0.25 -11.36 7.44
CA HIS A 82 0.61 -11.92 8.50
C HIS A 82 -0.05 -11.78 9.88
N CYS A 83 -0.70 -10.65 10.14
CA CYS A 83 -1.41 -10.40 11.41
C CYS A 83 -2.67 -11.26 11.56
N LEU A 84 -3.43 -11.47 10.48
CA LEU A 84 -4.76 -12.09 10.52
C LEU A 84 -4.77 -13.57 10.11
N GLY A 85 -3.79 -14.01 9.35
CA GLY A 85 -3.76 -15.33 8.71
C GLY A 85 -4.42 -15.37 7.33
N SER A 86 -5.45 -14.56 7.08
CA SER A 86 -6.12 -14.44 5.79
C SER A 86 -6.57 -13.01 5.53
N LEU A 87 -6.53 -12.59 4.28
CA LEU A 87 -7.09 -11.30 3.84
C LEU A 87 -8.62 -11.31 3.76
N ASP A 88 -9.24 -12.49 3.77
CA ASP A 88 -10.70 -12.64 3.80
C ASP A 88 -11.32 -12.19 5.14
N GLU A 89 -10.51 -12.05 6.19
CA GLU A 89 -10.92 -11.51 7.49
C GLU A 89 -11.17 -9.99 7.44
N VAL A 90 -10.70 -9.31 6.40
CA VAL A 90 -10.92 -7.86 6.24
C VAL A 90 -12.35 -7.60 5.80
N ARG A 91 -13.11 -6.93 6.64
CA ARG A 91 -14.48 -6.52 6.36
C ARG A 91 -14.57 -5.25 5.55
N ARG A 92 -13.65 -4.32 5.80
CA ARG A 92 -13.63 -3.00 5.15
C ARG A 92 -12.26 -2.37 5.21
N VAL A 93 -11.87 -1.71 4.13
CA VAL A 93 -10.76 -0.78 4.14
C VAL A 93 -11.26 0.57 4.68
N ILE A 94 -10.63 1.09 5.72
CA ILE A 94 -11.05 2.32 6.39
C ILE A 94 -10.33 3.52 5.82
N ARG A 95 -8.99 3.41 5.71
CA ARG A 95 -8.15 4.55 5.38
C ARG A 95 -6.88 4.13 4.66
N VAL A 96 -6.49 4.91 3.68
CA VAL A 96 -5.18 4.87 3.03
C VAL A 96 -4.46 6.19 3.28
N GLU A 97 -3.25 6.11 3.78
CA GLU A 97 -2.37 7.25 4.00
C GLU A 97 -1.21 7.16 3.03
N GLY A 98 -1.09 8.12 2.15
CA GLY A 98 -0.13 8.09 1.07
C GLY A 98 0.74 9.33 1.00
N PHE A 99 2.06 9.09 0.94
CA PHE A 99 3.09 10.11 0.78
C PHE A 99 3.83 9.87 -0.52
N VAL A 100 3.95 10.91 -1.32
CA VAL A 100 4.68 10.88 -2.59
C VAL A 100 5.88 11.80 -2.47
N GLN A 101 7.09 11.26 -2.58
CA GLN A 101 8.30 12.07 -2.67
C GLN A 101 8.23 12.85 -3.98
N SER A 102 7.95 14.14 -3.90
CA SER A 102 7.51 14.95 -5.03
C SER A 102 8.58 15.96 -5.46
N ALA A 103 8.83 16.02 -6.76
CA ALA A 103 9.62 17.08 -7.34
C ALA A 103 8.90 18.42 -7.20
N ALA A 104 9.64 19.53 -7.26
CA ALA A 104 9.07 20.86 -7.27
C ALA A 104 8.07 20.99 -8.43
N GLY A 105 6.87 21.47 -8.14
CA GLY A 105 5.80 21.64 -9.13
C GLY A 105 5.02 20.38 -9.48
N PHE A 106 5.31 19.23 -8.88
CA PHE A 106 4.49 18.04 -9.03
C PHE A 106 3.29 18.10 -8.09
N HIS A 107 2.08 18.02 -8.65
CA HIS A 107 0.82 18.15 -7.90
C HIS A 107 -0.17 16.99 -8.13
N ASP A 108 0.28 15.91 -8.79
CA ASP A 108 -0.59 14.78 -9.17
C ASP A 108 -0.45 13.58 -8.22
N GLN A 109 -0.30 13.85 -6.93
CA GLN A 109 -0.19 12.81 -5.88
C GLN A 109 -1.43 11.92 -5.84
N ALA A 110 -2.62 12.47 -6.14
CA ALA A 110 -3.86 11.70 -6.19
C ALA A 110 -3.81 10.58 -7.24
N HIS A 111 -3.28 10.86 -8.44
CA HIS A 111 -3.09 9.84 -9.47
C HIS A 111 -2.11 8.73 -9.00
N VAL A 112 -1.00 9.13 -8.40
CA VAL A 112 0.00 8.19 -7.89
C VAL A 112 -0.64 7.24 -6.87
N LEU A 113 -1.40 7.77 -5.92
CA LEU A 113 -2.04 6.95 -4.88
C LEU A 113 -3.19 6.09 -5.40
N ASN A 114 -3.71 6.36 -6.60
CA ASN A 114 -4.68 5.48 -7.24
C ASN A 114 -4.11 4.07 -7.47
N GLY A 115 -2.80 3.91 -7.58
CA GLY A 115 -2.16 2.59 -7.65
C GLY A 115 -2.50 1.70 -6.44
N ALA A 116 -2.59 2.29 -5.25
CA ALA A 116 -3.04 1.59 -4.05
C ALA A 116 -4.58 1.50 -3.98
N SER A 117 -5.28 2.61 -4.20
CA SER A 117 -6.73 2.70 -4.02
C SER A 117 -7.51 1.82 -5.00
N GLU A 118 -7.12 1.79 -6.26
CA GLU A 118 -7.74 0.94 -7.28
C GLU A 118 -7.56 -0.55 -6.96
N LEU A 119 -6.35 -0.95 -6.53
CA LEU A 119 -6.12 -2.33 -6.11
C LEU A 119 -7.07 -2.73 -4.97
N LEU A 120 -7.23 -1.90 -3.96
CA LEU A 120 -8.11 -2.20 -2.82
C LEU A 120 -9.58 -2.29 -3.22
N VAL A 121 -10.04 -1.42 -4.12
CA VAL A 121 -11.42 -1.48 -4.65
C VAL A 121 -11.61 -2.72 -5.52
N ASP A 122 -10.64 -3.08 -6.34
CA ASP A 122 -10.70 -4.29 -7.17
C ASP A 122 -10.75 -5.57 -6.30
N LEU A 123 -10.09 -5.59 -5.15
CA LEU A 123 -10.07 -6.73 -4.24
C LEU A 123 -11.35 -6.85 -3.39
N TYR A 124 -11.83 -5.72 -2.86
CA TYR A 124 -12.90 -5.70 -1.85
C TYR A 124 -14.21 -5.06 -2.33
N GLY A 125 -14.28 -4.56 -3.57
CA GLY A 125 -15.48 -3.91 -4.09
C GLY A 125 -15.87 -2.69 -3.26
N GLU A 126 -17.14 -2.60 -2.87
CA GLU A 126 -17.65 -1.49 -2.04
C GLU A 126 -16.95 -1.40 -0.68
N ALA A 127 -16.55 -2.53 -0.10
CA ALA A 127 -15.78 -2.56 1.14
C ALA A 127 -14.34 -2.07 0.97
N GLY A 128 -13.84 -2.00 -0.25
CA GLY A 128 -12.54 -1.43 -0.58
C GLY A 128 -12.53 0.10 -0.69
N LYS A 129 -13.69 0.73 -0.78
CA LYS A 129 -13.81 2.20 -0.78
C LYS A 129 -13.48 2.77 0.59
N HIS A 130 -12.58 3.72 0.62
CA HIS A 130 -11.93 4.19 1.84
C HIS A 130 -11.75 5.70 1.84
N THR A 131 -11.53 6.27 3.01
CA THR A 131 -11.01 7.63 3.15
C THR A 131 -9.51 7.64 2.89
N ARG A 132 -8.96 8.73 2.37
CA ARG A 132 -7.51 8.82 2.20
C ARG A 132 -7.01 10.26 2.24
N PHE A 133 -5.72 10.40 2.46
CA PHE A 133 -4.98 11.54 1.96
C PHE A 133 -3.87 11.07 1.01
N ALA A 134 -3.53 11.92 0.05
CA ALA A 134 -2.43 11.75 -0.89
C ALA A 134 -1.68 13.08 -0.94
N VAL A 135 -0.53 13.14 -0.30
CA VAL A 135 0.23 14.38 -0.11
C VAL A 135 1.67 14.24 -0.55
N GLY A 136 2.28 15.35 -0.90
CA GLY A 136 3.69 15.41 -1.23
C GLY A 136 4.56 15.44 0.01
N ALA A 137 5.70 14.77 -0.07
CA ALA A 137 6.79 14.86 0.87
C ALA A 137 8.05 15.34 0.14
N ASN A 138 8.85 16.16 0.82
CA ASN A 138 10.13 16.60 0.24
C ASN A 138 11.11 15.44 0.11
N GLU A 139 11.21 14.62 1.16
CA GLU A 139 12.07 13.44 1.23
C GLU A 139 11.30 12.30 1.89
N LEU A 140 11.56 11.06 1.47
CA LEU A 140 11.08 9.85 2.12
C LEU A 140 12.26 8.96 2.53
N PRO A 141 12.06 8.07 3.52
CA PRO A 141 13.10 7.15 3.94
C PRO A 141 13.69 6.36 2.77
N LEU A 142 15.00 6.17 2.77
CA LEU A 142 15.74 5.42 1.75
C LEU A 142 15.57 5.96 0.32
N ASN A 143 15.15 7.21 0.16
CA ASN A 143 14.86 7.81 -1.13
C ASN A 143 13.70 7.12 -1.87
N ALA A 144 12.78 6.50 -1.15
CA ALA A 144 11.61 5.86 -1.74
C ALA A 144 10.72 6.89 -2.46
N ALA A 145 10.17 6.52 -3.61
CA ALA A 145 9.28 7.42 -4.36
C ALA A 145 7.92 7.59 -3.68
N VAL A 146 7.43 6.56 -2.99
CA VAL A 146 6.10 6.52 -2.37
C VAL A 146 6.18 5.76 -1.06
N GLU A 147 5.32 6.13 -0.10
CA GLU A 147 5.09 5.41 1.15
C GLU A 147 3.59 5.34 1.43
N VAL A 148 3.09 4.16 1.81
CA VAL A 148 1.65 3.93 2.04
C VAL A 148 1.42 3.18 3.34
N ALA A 149 0.48 3.66 4.13
CA ALA A 149 -0.08 2.95 5.29
C ALA A 149 -1.57 2.69 5.08
N ILE A 150 -2.07 1.57 5.63
CA ILE A 150 -3.46 1.13 5.45
C ILE A 150 -4.08 0.78 6.81
N TRP A 151 -5.34 1.18 6.98
CA TRP A 151 -6.18 0.81 8.13
C TRP A 151 -7.37 0.01 7.62
N VAL A 152 -7.63 -1.12 8.26
CA VAL A 152 -8.76 -1.99 7.93
C VAL A 152 -9.55 -2.35 9.18
N GLU A 153 -10.84 -2.66 8.97
CA GLU A 153 -11.73 -3.27 9.95
C GLU A 153 -11.81 -4.78 9.70
N VAL A 154 -11.85 -5.57 10.77
CA VAL A 154 -11.94 -7.04 10.76
C VAL A 154 -13.09 -7.57 11.60
#